data_02a927b0d87c424d15b1757439ba5aac
#
_entry.id   02a927b0d87c424d15b1757439ba5aac
#
_cell.length_a   1.000
_cell.length_b   1.000
_cell.length_c   1.000
_cell.angle_alpha   90.00
_cell.angle_beta   90.00
_cell.angle_gamma   90.00
#
_symmetry.space_group_name_H-M   'P 1'
#
loop_
_entity.id
_entity.type
_entity.pdbx_description
1 polymer ?
#
loop_
_entity_poly.entity_id
_entity_poly.type
_entity_poly.pdbx_seq_one_letter_code
_entity_poly.pdbx_strand_id
1 'polypeptide(L)'
;VNLACNKLAGMIEHNVLSHSNELQDYLAGLLAPYKNTGIQAIVLGCTHYVFIKEDIKEAFGEDVLIFDGNRGTVNRLKSVLEEKGIKRPSDAGKGAVILNSSSDDQFSMKTYSKLFYGK
;
A
#
# COMPACT_ATOMS: atom_id res chain seq x y z
N VAL A 1 8.71 2.66 -17.67
CA VAL A 1 7.90 3.90 -17.56
C VAL A 1 7.83 4.32 -16.10
N ASN A 2 7.95 5.62 -15.82
CA ASN A 2 7.71 6.19 -14.49
C ASN A 2 6.43 7.03 -14.57
N LEU A 3 5.44 6.68 -13.75
CA LEU A 3 4.12 7.29 -13.74
C LEU A 3 3.86 7.97 -12.39
N ALA A 4 3.83 9.29 -12.38
CA ALA A 4 3.52 10.07 -11.19
C ALA A 4 2.00 10.12 -10.93
N CYS A 5 1.59 9.78 -9.71
CA CYS A 5 0.17 9.67 -9.32
C CYS A 5 -0.15 10.64 -8.17
N ASN A 6 -0.09 11.95 -8.44
CA ASN A 6 -0.13 12.99 -7.41
C ASN A 6 -1.40 13.02 -6.54
N LYS A 7 -2.53 12.50 -7.02
CA LYS A 7 -3.81 12.49 -6.28
C LYS A 7 -4.10 11.16 -5.58
N LEU A 8 -3.45 10.08 -6.02
CA LEU A 8 -3.85 8.72 -5.67
C LEU A 8 -3.72 8.41 -4.17
N ALA A 9 -2.65 8.88 -3.51
CA ALA A 9 -2.48 8.69 -2.07
C ALA A 9 -3.62 9.36 -1.27
N GLY A 10 -3.95 10.61 -1.60
CA GLY A 10 -5.07 11.32 -0.97
C GLY A 10 -6.42 10.64 -1.22
N MET A 11 -6.67 10.13 -2.42
CA MET A 11 -7.89 9.36 -2.71
C MET A 11 -7.98 8.11 -1.84
N ILE A 12 -6.88 7.39 -1.64
CA ILE A 12 -6.84 6.20 -0.78
C ILE A 12 -7.13 6.59 0.68
N GLU A 13 -6.53 7.66 1.18
CA GLU A 13 -6.75 8.12 2.56
C GLU A 13 -8.20 8.55 2.81
N HIS A 14 -8.85 9.20 1.85
CA HIS A 14 -10.23 9.66 1.99
C HIS A 14 -11.26 8.55 1.77
N ASN A 15 -10.99 7.65 0.84
CA ASN A 15 -11.89 6.57 0.42
C ASN A 15 -11.46 5.20 0.94
N VAL A 16 -10.81 5.16 2.09
CA VAL A 16 -10.24 3.94 2.66
C VAL A 16 -11.20 2.75 2.57
N LEU A 17 -10.79 1.73 1.83
CA LEU A 17 -11.43 0.41 1.73
C LEU A 17 -12.73 0.34 0.89
N SER A 18 -13.01 1.28 0.02
CA SER A 18 -14.11 1.11 -0.93
C SER A 18 -13.56 1.08 -2.36
N HIS A 19 -13.92 0.06 -3.11
CA HIS A 19 -13.91 0.05 -4.58
C HIS A 19 -14.87 1.15 -5.06
N SER A 20 -14.46 2.43 -4.94
CA SER A 20 -15.29 3.53 -5.34
C SER A 20 -15.21 3.70 -6.85
N ASN A 21 -16.33 4.03 -7.48
CA ASN A 21 -16.36 4.33 -8.91
C ASN A 21 -15.35 5.45 -9.26
N GLU A 22 -15.19 6.44 -8.37
CA GLU A 22 -14.23 7.53 -8.54
C GLU A 22 -12.78 7.02 -8.64
N LEU A 23 -12.39 6.06 -7.77
CA LEU A 23 -11.06 5.44 -7.81
C LEU A 23 -10.88 4.64 -9.11
N GLN A 24 -11.88 3.86 -9.50
CA GLN A 24 -11.83 3.06 -10.72
C GLN A 24 -11.74 3.94 -11.97
N ASP A 25 -12.54 4.99 -12.07
CA ASP A 25 -12.49 5.95 -13.17
C ASP A 25 -11.13 6.66 -13.26
N TYR A 26 -10.58 7.06 -12.11
CA TYR A 26 -9.25 7.67 -12.05
C TYR A 26 -8.16 6.70 -12.52
N LEU A 27 -8.16 5.47 -12.01
CA LEU A 27 -7.19 4.44 -12.40
C LEU A 27 -7.33 4.07 -13.87
N ALA A 28 -8.55 3.91 -14.36
CA ALA A 28 -8.82 3.61 -15.77
C ALA A 28 -8.26 4.71 -16.69
N GLY A 29 -8.51 5.99 -16.38
CA GLY A 29 -7.97 7.11 -17.13
C GLY A 29 -6.44 7.20 -17.06
N LEU A 30 -5.86 6.99 -15.88
CA LEU A 30 -4.42 7.04 -15.64
C LEU A 30 -3.67 5.94 -16.39
N LEU A 31 -4.22 4.73 -16.42
CA LEU A 31 -3.58 3.53 -16.96
C LEU A 31 -3.91 3.27 -18.43
N ALA A 32 -4.96 3.89 -18.97
CA ALA A 32 -5.40 3.70 -20.36
C ALA A 32 -4.28 3.84 -21.41
N PRO A 33 -3.38 4.85 -21.34
CA PRO A 33 -2.31 5.00 -22.34
C PRO A 33 -1.30 3.84 -22.33
N TYR A 34 -1.26 3.04 -21.27
CA TYR A 34 -0.30 1.96 -21.08
C TYR A 34 -0.89 0.58 -21.33
N LYS A 35 -2.20 0.48 -21.49
CA LYS A 35 -2.85 -0.77 -21.91
C LYS A 35 -2.36 -1.16 -23.31
N ASN A 36 -2.18 -2.44 -23.54
CA ASN A 36 -1.73 -3.00 -24.83
C ASN A 36 -0.32 -2.54 -25.28
N THR A 37 0.50 -1.99 -24.39
CA THR A 37 1.88 -1.57 -24.70
C THR A 37 2.92 -2.66 -24.39
N GLY A 38 2.48 -3.86 -24.00
CA GLY A 38 3.38 -4.96 -23.62
C GLY A 38 3.91 -4.87 -22.18
N ILE A 39 3.38 -3.95 -21.35
CA ILE A 39 3.73 -3.90 -19.93
C ILE A 39 3.15 -5.13 -19.23
N GLN A 40 4.03 -5.91 -18.61
CA GLN A 40 3.69 -7.14 -17.89
C GLN A 40 3.72 -6.97 -16.37
N ALA A 41 4.32 -5.88 -15.88
CA ALA A 41 4.49 -5.66 -14.45
C ALA A 41 4.37 -4.19 -14.07
N ILE A 42 3.79 -3.96 -12.88
CA ILE A 42 3.69 -2.65 -12.25
C ILE A 42 4.40 -2.71 -10.90
N VAL A 43 5.29 -1.77 -10.64
CA VAL A 43 5.96 -1.61 -9.34
C VAL A 43 5.34 -0.45 -8.58
N LEU A 44 4.84 -0.72 -7.40
CA LEU A 44 4.21 0.28 -6.54
C LEU A 44 5.28 1.02 -5.73
N GLY A 45 5.51 2.28 -6.08
CA GLY A 45 6.50 3.16 -5.45
C GLY A 45 5.99 3.94 -4.24
N CYS A 46 4.79 3.65 -3.74
CA CYS A 46 4.18 4.33 -2.61
C CYS A 46 3.53 3.32 -1.66
N THR A 47 3.67 3.58 -0.35
CA THR A 47 3.11 2.71 0.71
C THR A 47 1.59 2.64 0.68
N HIS A 48 0.91 3.67 0.18
CA HIS A 48 -0.55 3.68 0.03
C HIS A 48 -1.05 2.75 -1.07
N TYR A 49 -0.31 2.61 -2.16
CA TYR A 49 -0.80 1.89 -3.34
C TYR A 49 -0.97 0.39 -3.12
N VAL A 50 -0.38 -0.16 -2.06
CA VAL A 50 -0.56 -1.57 -1.70
C VAL A 50 -2.00 -1.90 -1.32
N PHE A 51 -2.77 -0.91 -0.86
CA PHE A 51 -4.16 -1.09 -0.45
C PHE A 51 -5.16 -1.20 -1.62
N ILE A 52 -4.73 -0.81 -2.82
CA ILE A 52 -5.55 -0.78 -4.03
C ILE A 52 -4.98 -1.67 -5.14
N LYS A 53 -4.26 -2.73 -4.79
CA LYS A 53 -3.67 -3.65 -5.78
C LYS A 53 -4.71 -4.27 -6.69
N GLU A 54 -5.83 -4.70 -6.12
CA GLU A 54 -6.91 -5.32 -6.88
C GLU A 54 -7.58 -4.30 -7.81
N ASP A 55 -7.79 -3.07 -7.33
CA ASP A 55 -8.30 -1.98 -8.17
C ASP A 55 -7.38 -1.67 -9.36
N ILE A 56 -6.05 -1.71 -9.14
CA ILE A 56 -5.06 -1.52 -10.21
C ILE A 56 -5.14 -2.66 -11.24
N LYS A 57 -5.28 -3.91 -10.79
CA LYS A 57 -5.44 -5.05 -11.69
C LYS A 57 -6.73 -4.95 -12.50
N GLU A 58 -7.84 -4.68 -11.85
CA GLU A 58 -9.12 -4.48 -12.53
C GLU A 58 -9.03 -3.38 -13.59
N ALA A 59 -8.38 -2.25 -13.25
CA ALA A 59 -8.24 -1.12 -14.16
C ALA A 59 -7.25 -1.38 -15.31
N PHE A 60 -6.16 -2.14 -15.11
CA PHE A 60 -5.12 -2.37 -16.11
C PHE A 60 -5.31 -3.68 -16.88
N GLY A 61 -5.61 -4.77 -16.17
CA GLY A 61 -5.76 -6.13 -16.66
C GLY A 61 -5.28 -7.14 -15.62
N GLU A 62 -6.04 -8.19 -15.43
CA GLU A 62 -5.82 -9.21 -14.37
C GLU A 62 -4.46 -9.93 -14.45
N ASP A 63 -3.90 -10.05 -15.64
CA ASP A 63 -2.65 -10.76 -15.89
C ASP A 63 -1.41 -9.94 -15.48
N VAL A 64 -1.57 -8.65 -15.11
CA VAL A 64 -0.44 -7.80 -14.73
C VAL A 64 0.16 -8.24 -13.39
N LEU A 65 1.49 -8.36 -13.35
CA LEU A 65 2.21 -8.63 -12.11
C LEU A 65 2.38 -7.34 -11.31
N ILE A 66 2.00 -7.37 -10.03
CA ILE A 66 2.18 -6.21 -9.14
C ILE A 66 3.26 -6.50 -8.11
N PHE A 67 4.26 -5.64 -8.06
CA PHE A 67 5.36 -5.69 -7.11
C PHE A 67 5.30 -4.49 -6.15
N ASP A 68 5.62 -4.74 -4.89
CA ASP A 68 5.80 -3.71 -3.86
C ASP A 68 6.99 -4.03 -2.94
N GLY A 69 7.38 -3.06 -2.13
CA GLY A 69 8.51 -3.17 -1.21
C GLY A 69 8.21 -3.82 0.14
N ASN A 70 6.94 -4.12 0.48
CA ASN A 70 6.54 -4.48 1.85
C ASN A 70 7.25 -5.74 2.35
N ARG A 71 7.18 -6.84 1.59
CA ARG A 71 7.80 -8.11 1.98
C ARG A 71 9.32 -7.99 2.09
N GLY A 72 9.96 -7.28 1.16
CA GLY A 72 11.40 -7.03 1.18
C GLY A 72 11.82 -6.24 2.40
N THR A 73 11.09 -5.16 2.72
CA THR A 73 11.34 -4.32 3.90
C THR A 73 11.20 -5.10 5.20
N VAL A 74 10.13 -5.88 5.35
CA VAL A 74 9.91 -6.71 6.56
C VAL A 74 10.98 -7.78 6.70
N ASN A 75 11.37 -8.44 5.63
CA ASN A 75 12.45 -9.44 5.66
C ASN A 75 13.79 -8.78 6.03
N ARG A 76 14.10 -7.59 5.51
CA ARG A 76 15.32 -6.87 5.87
C ARG A 76 15.30 -6.45 7.33
N LEU A 77 14.18 -5.94 7.84
CA LEU A 77 14.03 -5.61 9.26
C LEU A 77 14.30 -6.84 10.12
N LYS A 78 13.69 -7.99 9.80
CA LYS A 78 13.91 -9.24 10.51
C LYS A 78 15.40 -9.61 10.55
N SER A 79 16.08 -9.57 9.39
CA SER A 79 17.52 -9.88 9.31
C SER A 79 18.36 -8.96 10.20
N VAL A 80 18.09 -7.65 10.18
CA VAL A 80 18.81 -6.67 11.00
C VAL A 80 18.60 -6.90 12.48
N LEU A 81 17.38 -7.24 12.92
CA LEU A 81 17.10 -7.55 14.32
C LEU A 81 17.84 -8.82 14.78
N GLU A 82 17.92 -9.83 13.92
CA GLU A 82 18.67 -11.07 14.16
C GLU A 82 20.17 -10.81 14.22
N GLU A 83 20.73 -10.10 13.23
CA GLU A 83 22.15 -9.71 13.16
C GLU A 83 22.60 -8.93 14.40
N LYS A 84 21.74 -8.09 14.94
CA LYS A 84 22.02 -7.28 16.15
C LYS A 84 21.69 -7.98 17.48
N GLY A 85 21.12 -9.17 17.45
CA GLY A 85 20.72 -9.89 18.67
C GLY A 85 19.59 -9.22 19.46
N ILE A 86 18.80 -8.34 18.83
CA ILE A 86 17.69 -7.60 19.47
C ILE A 86 16.33 -8.06 18.99
N LYS A 87 16.28 -9.15 18.25
CA LYS A 87 15.01 -9.77 17.87
C LYS A 87 14.30 -10.27 19.12
N ARG A 88 13.03 -9.93 19.25
CA ARG A 88 12.19 -10.40 20.35
C ARG A 88 12.11 -11.92 20.37
N PRO A 89 12.29 -12.58 21.54
CA PRO A 89 12.10 -14.02 21.69
C PRO A 89 10.67 -14.46 21.30
N SER A 90 10.55 -15.66 20.75
CA SER A 90 9.24 -16.19 20.31
C SER A 90 8.27 -16.44 21.47
N ASP A 91 8.78 -16.64 22.68
CA ASP A 91 8.04 -16.89 23.92
C ASP A 91 7.67 -15.61 24.69
N ALA A 92 8.09 -14.45 24.22
CA ALA A 92 7.86 -13.15 24.89
C ALA A 92 6.39 -12.67 24.89
N GLY A 93 5.43 -13.53 24.49
CA GLY A 93 4.00 -13.20 24.45
C GLY A 93 3.62 -12.26 23.30
N LYS A 94 2.41 -11.69 23.36
CA LYS A 94 1.94 -10.76 22.32
C LYS A 94 2.56 -9.38 22.48
N GLY A 95 2.91 -8.73 21.35
CA GLY A 95 3.32 -7.34 21.31
C GLY A 95 2.11 -6.39 21.36
N ALA A 96 2.39 -5.11 21.59
CA ALA A 96 1.42 -4.03 21.38
C ALA A 96 1.76 -3.24 20.11
N VAL A 97 0.76 -2.74 19.45
CA VAL A 97 0.89 -1.78 18.35
C VAL A 97 0.42 -0.43 18.84
N ILE A 98 1.27 0.57 18.72
CA ILE A 98 0.95 1.95 19.08
C ILE A 98 1.04 2.76 17.78
N LEU A 99 -0.09 3.33 17.36
CA LEU A 99 -0.15 4.20 16.22
C LEU A 99 0.10 5.64 16.69
N ASN A 100 1.09 6.29 16.10
CA ASN A 100 1.41 7.69 16.38
C ASN A 100 1.44 8.48 15.06
N SER A 101 1.00 9.72 15.12
CA SER A 101 1.10 10.68 14.02
C SER A 101 1.68 11.99 14.56
N SER A 102 2.42 12.71 13.70
CA SER A 102 2.83 14.09 13.99
C SER A 102 1.67 15.10 13.86
N SER A 103 0.54 14.66 13.30
CA SER A 103 -0.70 15.42 13.26
C SER A 103 -1.58 15.00 14.43
N ASP A 104 -2.07 15.98 15.24
CA ASP A 104 -3.05 15.76 16.30
C ASP A 104 -4.48 15.60 15.76
N ASP A 105 -4.62 15.51 14.44
CA ASP A 105 -5.86 15.39 13.73
C ASP A 105 -6.49 14.00 13.90
N GLN A 106 -7.70 13.96 14.42
CA GLN A 106 -8.46 12.72 14.62
C GLN A 106 -8.74 11.97 13.32
N PHE A 107 -8.82 12.68 12.19
CA PHE A 107 -9.03 12.08 10.89
C PHE A 107 -7.84 11.18 10.49
N SER A 108 -6.61 11.67 10.63
CA SER A 108 -5.39 10.93 10.34
C SER A 108 -5.28 9.65 11.18
N MET A 109 -5.55 9.75 12.49
CA MET A 109 -5.50 8.60 13.39
C MET A 109 -6.56 7.55 13.06
N LYS A 110 -7.78 7.98 12.71
CA LYS A 110 -8.86 7.09 12.29
C LYS A 110 -8.53 6.40 10.96
N THR A 111 -7.96 7.13 10.01
CA THR A 111 -7.53 6.63 8.71
C THR A 111 -6.42 5.58 8.87
N TYR A 112 -5.37 5.88 9.66
CA TYR A 112 -4.28 4.92 9.91
C TYR A 112 -4.76 3.66 10.63
N SER A 113 -5.67 3.81 11.58
CA SER A 113 -6.29 2.67 12.25
C SER A 113 -7.04 1.77 11.25
N LYS A 114 -7.82 2.35 10.35
CA LYS A 114 -8.52 1.61 9.29
C LYS A 114 -7.56 0.90 8.33
N LEU A 115 -6.53 1.61 7.86
CA LEU A 115 -5.52 1.04 6.97
C LEU A 115 -4.75 -0.12 7.63
N PHE A 116 -4.46 -0.01 8.94
CA PHE A 116 -3.72 -1.02 9.66
C PHE A 116 -4.55 -2.25 10.03
N TYR A 117 -5.79 -2.05 10.50
CA TYR A 117 -6.64 -3.13 10.98
C TYR A 117 -7.64 -3.67 9.93
N GLY A 118 -7.78 -3.00 8.80
CA GLY A 118 -8.71 -3.40 7.73
C GLY A 118 -10.19 -3.25 8.11
N LYS A 119 -10.53 -2.32 9.03
CA LYS A 119 -11.90 -2.15 9.56
C LYS A 119 -12.36 -0.70 9.46
#